data_0c0e618bfd33d4946b84f5503cbd2d42
#
_entry.id   0c0e618bfd33d4946b84f5503cbd2d42
#
_cell.length_a   1.000
_cell.length_b   1.000
_cell.length_c   1.000
_cell.angle_alpha   90.00
_cell.angle_beta   90.00
_cell.angle_gamma   90.00
#
_symmetry.space_group_name_H-M   'P 1'
#
loop_
_entity.id
_entity.type
_entity.pdbx_description
1 polymer ?
#
loop_
_entity_poly.entity_id
_entity_poly.type
_entity_poly.pdbx_seq_one_letter_code
_entity_poly.pdbx_strand_id
1 'polypeptide(L)'
;MNRKSFIKFLALLPITGTAMKLNELNKITEPFDHTDKMPVLFLGHGSPMNAIEDNEFVQGFRKVGEEIRKPNAVLCISAHWETKGTFVTAMEKPKTIHDFGGFPEELYKVKYPALGNPELAREIKENINKTEVGLNLNWGLDHGTWSVVKHMYPQAEVPVIQLSLDYQNSPQYHYELAKELRSLRKKGVLIIGSGNMVHNLRMVDWRRLDEVDYSYDWASEASEKMKKFILSGDHQQLINYQSQGKEFSLAIPTPEHYLPLLYALALKDKNDGISLFNDKAVAGSLTMTSVKITTR
;
A
#
# COMPACT_ATOMS: atom_id res chain seq x y z
N MET A 1 -24.85 -13.44 1.93
CA MET A 1 -26.17 -13.36 1.26
C MET A 1 -26.03 -12.39 0.10
N ASN A 2 -26.56 -12.67 -1.08
CA ASN A 2 -26.43 -11.78 -2.22
C ASN A 2 -27.51 -10.66 -2.17
N ARG A 3 -27.34 -9.60 -2.97
CA ARG A 3 -28.22 -8.42 -3.03
C ARG A 3 -29.71 -8.78 -3.25
N LYS A 4 -30.02 -9.85 -3.99
CA LYS A 4 -31.40 -10.33 -4.22
C LYS A 4 -32.02 -10.95 -2.97
N SER A 5 -31.23 -11.64 -2.14
CA SER A 5 -31.71 -12.22 -0.88
C SER A 5 -31.95 -11.15 0.19
N PHE A 6 -31.16 -10.07 0.20
CA PHE A 6 -31.34 -8.91 1.07
C PHE A 6 -32.64 -8.16 0.74
N ILE A 7 -32.92 -7.91 -0.55
CA ILE A 7 -34.16 -7.25 -0.99
C ILE A 7 -35.39 -8.10 -0.64
N LYS A 8 -35.32 -9.42 -0.77
CA LYS A 8 -36.40 -10.33 -0.37
C LYS A 8 -36.64 -10.34 1.13
N PHE A 9 -35.57 -10.21 1.94
CA PHE A 9 -35.68 -10.12 3.39
C PHE A 9 -36.34 -8.81 3.85
N LEU A 10 -35.96 -7.67 3.24
CA LEU A 10 -36.63 -6.38 3.47
C LEU A 10 -38.12 -6.39 3.13
N ALA A 11 -38.52 -7.12 2.11
CA ALA A 11 -39.92 -7.26 1.69
C ALA A 11 -40.78 -8.13 2.62
N LEU A 12 -40.15 -8.88 3.54
CA LEU A 12 -40.82 -9.77 4.52
C LEU A 12 -40.92 -9.13 5.91
N LEU A 13 -40.39 -7.92 6.13
CA LEU A 13 -40.57 -7.22 7.40
C LEU A 13 -42.04 -6.71 7.50
N PRO A 14 -42.76 -7.04 8.54
CA PRO A 14 -44.14 -6.56 8.71
C PRO A 14 -44.11 -5.03 8.85
N ILE A 15 -44.88 -4.35 8.02
CA ILE A 15 -45.14 -2.90 8.10
C ILE A 15 -46.07 -2.65 9.31
N THR A 16 -45.60 -2.98 10.50
CA THR A 16 -46.23 -2.56 11.76
C THR A 16 -45.40 -1.41 12.28
N GLY A 17 -46.02 -0.25 12.41
CA GLY A 17 -45.46 1.07 12.68
C GLY A 17 -44.65 1.27 13.99
N THR A 18 -43.75 0.37 14.29
CA THR A 18 -42.72 0.53 15.31
C THR A 18 -41.42 0.88 14.61
N ALA A 19 -40.97 2.12 14.77
CA ALA A 19 -39.65 2.55 14.36
C ALA A 19 -38.62 1.62 15.02
N MET A 20 -38.03 0.73 14.24
CA MET A 20 -36.88 -0.06 14.67
C MET A 20 -35.76 0.91 15.06
N LYS A 21 -35.32 0.82 16.32
CA LYS A 21 -34.20 1.65 16.79
C LYS A 21 -32.97 1.37 15.91
N LEU A 22 -32.22 2.41 15.59
CA LEU A 22 -30.99 2.33 14.75
C LEU A 22 -30.02 1.24 15.24
N ASN A 23 -29.99 1.00 16.57
CA ASN A 23 -29.19 -0.07 17.19
C ASN A 23 -29.68 -1.49 16.88
N GLU A 24 -30.96 -1.69 16.60
CA GLU A 24 -31.51 -2.99 16.19
C GLU A 24 -31.24 -3.24 14.71
N LEU A 25 -31.31 -2.20 13.88
CA LEU A 25 -30.90 -2.23 12.49
C LEU A 25 -29.41 -2.57 12.38
N ASN A 26 -28.55 -1.94 13.17
CA ASN A 26 -27.13 -2.24 13.24
C ASN A 26 -26.85 -3.70 13.64
N LYS A 27 -27.57 -4.24 14.64
CA LYS A 27 -27.41 -5.66 15.02
C LYS A 27 -27.83 -6.65 13.93
N ILE A 28 -28.79 -6.27 13.09
CA ILE A 28 -29.24 -7.09 11.96
C ILE A 28 -28.27 -6.94 10.76
N THR A 29 -27.62 -5.79 10.61
CA THR A 29 -26.66 -5.52 9.53
C THR A 29 -25.22 -5.91 9.89
N GLU A 30 -24.87 -6.02 11.17
CA GLU A 30 -23.56 -6.49 11.64
C GLU A 30 -23.06 -7.80 10.95
N PRO A 31 -23.91 -8.83 10.71
CA PRO A 31 -23.50 -10.01 9.95
C PRO A 31 -23.30 -9.76 8.46
N PHE A 32 -23.73 -8.62 7.91
CA PHE A 32 -23.61 -8.28 6.50
C PHE A 32 -22.38 -7.43 6.20
N ASP A 33 -21.78 -6.82 7.22
CA ASP A 33 -20.55 -6.00 7.13
C ASP A 33 -19.27 -6.84 7.27
N HIS A 34 -19.35 -8.13 7.57
CA HIS A 34 -18.19 -9.03 7.61
C HIS A 34 -17.85 -9.52 6.19
N THR A 35 -17.35 -8.61 5.36
CA THR A 35 -16.41 -9.05 4.34
C THR A 35 -15.14 -9.47 5.09
N ASP A 36 -14.56 -10.63 4.74
CA ASP A 36 -13.25 -11.03 5.26
C ASP A 36 -12.32 -9.82 5.12
N LYS A 37 -11.71 -9.45 6.22
CA LYS A 37 -10.85 -8.26 6.29
C LYS A 37 -9.73 -8.37 5.24
N MET A 38 -9.59 -7.36 4.39
CA MET A 38 -8.54 -7.33 3.38
C MET A 38 -7.15 -7.35 4.02
N PRO A 39 -6.20 -8.07 3.42
CA PRO A 39 -4.81 -7.96 3.81
C PRO A 39 -4.28 -6.53 3.62
N VAL A 40 -3.09 -6.28 4.15
CA VAL A 40 -2.29 -5.09 3.86
C VAL A 40 -0.98 -5.55 3.26
N LEU A 41 -0.51 -4.83 2.27
CA LEU A 41 0.77 -5.11 1.63
C LEU A 41 1.74 -3.93 1.80
N PHE A 42 3.00 -4.25 1.97
CA PHE A 42 4.10 -3.37 1.59
C PHE A 42 4.83 -4.05 0.43
N LEU A 43 5.04 -3.33 -0.66
CA LEU A 43 5.69 -3.85 -1.85
C LEU A 43 6.99 -3.10 -2.10
N GLY A 44 8.11 -3.83 -2.11
CA GLY A 44 9.36 -3.33 -2.62
C GLY A 44 9.26 -3.18 -4.14
N HIS A 45 8.90 -1.96 -4.63
CA HIS A 45 8.59 -1.79 -6.04
C HIS A 45 9.83 -1.83 -6.95
N GLY A 46 10.98 -1.41 -6.42
CA GLY A 46 12.26 -1.45 -7.15
C GLY A 46 12.28 -0.55 -8.39
N SER A 47 12.85 -1.05 -9.48
CA SER A 47 12.93 -0.30 -10.74
C SER A 47 11.56 -0.19 -11.44
N PRO A 48 11.25 0.96 -12.11
CA PRO A 48 10.11 1.07 -13.02
C PRO A 48 10.10 0.00 -14.12
N MET A 49 11.26 -0.56 -14.46
CA MET A 49 11.40 -1.64 -15.44
C MET A 49 10.62 -2.90 -15.08
N ASN A 50 10.36 -3.13 -13.79
CA ASN A 50 9.49 -4.21 -13.34
C ASN A 50 8.09 -4.17 -13.99
N ALA A 51 7.65 -3.02 -14.50
CA ALA A 51 6.39 -2.94 -15.24
C ALA A 51 6.36 -3.69 -16.57
N ILE A 52 7.51 -3.90 -17.19
CA ILE A 52 7.64 -4.52 -18.54
C ILE A 52 8.54 -5.76 -18.55
N GLU A 53 9.27 -6.02 -17.47
CA GLU A 53 10.10 -7.21 -17.31
C GLU A 53 9.30 -8.39 -16.73
N ASP A 54 9.78 -9.61 -17.00
CA ASP A 54 9.30 -10.83 -16.37
C ASP A 54 10.42 -11.45 -15.55
N ASN A 55 10.51 -10.99 -14.29
CA ASN A 55 11.50 -11.45 -13.33
C ASN A 55 10.83 -12.04 -12.09
N GLU A 56 11.60 -12.59 -11.17
CA GLU A 56 11.09 -13.24 -9.96
C GLU A 56 10.27 -12.29 -9.07
N PHE A 57 10.61 -11.00 -9.00
CA PHE A 57 9.88 -10.01 -8.21
C PHE A 57 8.49 -9.75 -8.78
N VAL A 58 8.40 -9.64 -10.11
CA VAL A 58 7.14 -9.51 -10.84
C VAL A 58 6.27 -10.75 -10.65
N GLN A 59 6.86 -11.95 -10.69
CA GLN A 59 6.16 -13.20 -10.39
C GLN A 59 5.62 -13.20 -8.95
N GLY A 60 6.36 -12.66 -7.98
CA GLY A 60 5.89 -12.45 -6.62
C GLY A 60 4.69 -11.50 -6.53
N PHE A 61 4.67 -10.41 -7.30
CA PHE A 61 3.52 -9.49 -7.36
C PHE A 61 2.28 -10.17 -7.98
N ARG A 62 2.44 -10.93 -9.05
CA ARG A 62 1.34 -11.72 -9.67
C ARG A 62 0.76 -12.71 -8.67
N LYS A 63 1.64 -13.51 -8.03
CA LYS A 63 1.26 -14.52 -7.07
C LYS A 63 0.46 -13.92 -5.90
N VAL A 64 0.92 -12.84 -5.29
CA VAL A 64 0.19 -12.21 -4.18
C VAL A 64 -1.16 -11.64 -4.64
N GLY A 65 -1.25 -11.13 -5.89
CA GLY A 65 -2.51 -10.70 -6.49
C GLY A 65 -3.52 -11.83 -6.68
N GLU A 66 -3.05 -13.01 -7.09
CA GLU A 66 -3.88 -14.22 -7.26
C GLU A 66 -4.36 -14.80 -5.91
N GLU A 67 -3.53 -14.73 -4.87
CA GLU A 67 -3.86 -15.22 -3.52
C GLU A 67 -4.90 -14.34 -2.80
N ILE A 68 -4.98 -13.07 -3.15
CA ILE A 68 -5.88 -12.10 -2.52
C ILE A 68 -7.19 -12.08 -3.30
N ARG A 69 -8.32 -12.25 -2.59
CA ARG A 69 -9.61 -12.04 -3.23
C ARG A 69 -9.67 -10.65 -3.86
N LYS A 70 -10.37 -10.51 -4.98
CA LYS A 70 -10.52 -9.23 -5.68
C LYS A 70 -11.06 -8.15 -4.73
N PRO A 71 -10.32 -7.05 -4.51
CA PRO A 71 -10.76 -5.96 -3.66
C PRO A 71 -11.81 -5.08 -4.35
N ASN A 72 -12.56 -4.33 -3.56
CA ASN A 72 -13.47 -3.30 -4.06
C ASN A 72 -12.71 -2.08 -4.61
N ALA A 73 -11.53 -1.79 -4.03
CA ALA A 73 -10.60 -0.76 -4.48
C ALA A 73 -9.20 -1.02 -3.90
N VAL A 74 -8.19 -0.40 -4.49
CA VAL A 74 -6.83 -0.29 -3.95
C VAL A 74 -6.62 1.14 -3.47
N LEU A 75 -6.12 1.30 -2.24
CA LEU A 75 -5.53 2.52 -1.73
C LEU A 75 -4.02 2.33 -1.67
N CYS A 76 -3.26 3.05 -2.50
CA CYS A 76 -1.81 2.99 -2.53
C CYS A 76 -1.18 4.22 -1.86
N ILE A 77 -0.23 3.98 -0.96
CA ILE A 77 0.66 4.99 -0.41
C ILE A 77 2.00 4.78 -1.11
N SER A 78 2.31 5.64 -2.08
CA SER A 78 3.52 5.53 -2.91
C SER A 78 4.61 6.48 -2.42
N ALA A 79 5.85 6.01 -2.44
CA ALA A 79 7.04 6.82 -2.19
C ALA A 79 7.19 8.03 -3.13
N HIS A 80 6.53 7.98 -4.28
CA HIS A 80 6.69 8.97 -5.35
C HIS A 80 5.70 10.14 -5.27
N TRP A 81 4.77 10.10 -4.34
CA TRP A 81 3.83 11.22 -4.16
C TRP A 81 4.01 11.89 -2.80
N GLU A 82 4.95 12.81 -2.75
CA GLU A 82 5.20 13.67 -1.61
C GLU A 82 4.53 15.04 -1.79
N THR A 83 3.89 15.52 -0.73
CA THR A 83 3.17 16.81 -0.74
C THR A 83 3.41 17.58 0.56
N LYS A 84 3.10 18.87 0.53
CA LYS A 84 2.93 19.66 1.74
C LYS A 84 1.47 19.50 2.21
N GLY A 85 1.27 18.82 3.33
CA GLY A 85 -0.04 18.34 3.76
C GLY A 85 -0.39 16.97 3.17
N THR A 86 -1.51 16.41 3.58
CA THR A 86 -1.97 15.08 3.14
C THR A 86 -3.08 15.21 2.10
N PHE A 87 -2.97 14.49 0.99
CA PHE A 87 -3.95 14.49 -0.10
C PHE A 87 -4.32 13.07 -0.51
N VAL A 88 -5.55 12.93 -1.02
CA VAL A 88 -6.01 11.70 -1.68
C VAL A 88 -6.44 12.01 -3.11
N THR A 89 -6.09 11.14 -4.07
CA THR A 89 -6.54 11.31 -5.46
C THR A 89 -8.04 11.06 -5.57
N ALA A 90 -8.76 11.98 -6.22
CA ALA A 90 -10.23 11.97 -6.27
C ALA A 90 -10.81 12.10 -7.68
N MET A 91 -10.03 11.80 -8.73
CA MET A 91 -10.52 11.77 -10.11
C MET A 91 -11.13 10.40 -10.45
N GLU A 92 -12.11 10.38 -11.37
CA GLU A 92 -12.70 9.13 -11.87
C GLU A 92 -11.74 8.35 -12.79
N LYS A 93 -10.90 9.06 -13.54
CA LYS A 93 -9.96 8.48 -14.51
C LYS A 93 -8.57 9.05 -14.30
N PRO A 94 -7.83 8.51 -13.30
CA PRO A 94 -6.46 8.94 -13.07
C PRO A 94 -5.57 8.58 -14.26
N LYS A 95 -4.70 9.53 -14.64
CA LYS A 95 -3.69 9.27 -15.67
C LYS A 95 -2.57 8.40 -15.15
N THR A 96 -1.96 7.59 -16.02
CA THR A 96 -0.67 6.93 -15.73
C THR A 96 0.43 7.99 -15.76
N ILE A 97 1.19 8.17 -14.67
CA ILE A 97 2.29 9.13 -14.57
C ILE A 97 3.60 8.39 -14.78
N HIS A 98 4.45 8.93 -15.64
CA HIS A 98 5.83 8.47 -15.87
C HIS A 98 6.77 9.45 -15.17
N ASP A 99 6.90 9.31 -13.87
CA ASP A 99 7.66 10.17 -12.95
C ASP A 99 9.15 9.74 -12.84
N PHE A 100 9.70 9.26 -13.93
CA PHE A 100 11.08 8.80 -14.06
C PHE A 100 11.71 9.29 -15.37
N GLY A 101 13.02 9.17 -15.50
CA GLY A 101 13.77 9.52 -16.71
C GLY A 101 14.90 8.54 -17.02
N GLY A 102 15.36 8.51 -18.28
CA GLY A 102 16.50 7.71 -18.69
C GLY A 102 16.23 6.22 -18.94
N PHE A 103 14.96 5.84 -19.07
CA PHE A 103 14.54 4.46 -19.35
C PHE A 103 14.21 4.23 -20.83
N PRO A 104 14.10 2.97 -21.30
CA PRO A 104 13.68 2.62 -22.65
C PRO A 104 12.30 3.19 -23.01
N GLU A 105 12.10 3.50 -24.30
CA GLU A 105 10.86 4.12 -24.81
C GLU A 105 9.62 3.25 -24.55
N GLU A 106 9.79 1.93 -24.54
CA GLU A 106 8.72 0.96 -24.26
C GLU A 106 8.06 1.20 -22.90
N LEU A 107 8.83 1.61 -21.90
CA LEU A 107 8.32 1.90 -20.57
C LEU A 107 7.41 3.14 -20.56
N TYR A 108 7.73 4.17 -21.35
CA TYR A 108 6.89 5.37 -21.47
C TYR A 108 5.58 5.13 -22.23
N LYS A 109 5.47 4.03 -22.97
CA LYS A 109 4.24 3.60 -23.66
C LYS A 109 3.27 2.87 -22.76
N VAL A 110 3.72 2.41 -21.59
CA VAL A 110 2.87 1.69 -20.65
C VAL A 110 1.74 2.59 -20.18
N LYS A 111 0.51 2.07 -20.25
CA LYS A 111 -0.68 2.70 -19.69
C LYS A 111 -1.39 1.71 -18.77
N TYR A 112 -1.79 2.16 -17.61
CA TYR A 112 -2.60 1.40 -16.67
C TYR A 112 -3.91 2.16 -16.42
N PRO A 113 -4.97 1.88 -17.18
CA PRO A 113 -6.19 2.67 -17.23
C PRO A 113 -7.19 2.29 -16.13
N ALA A 114 -6.72 1.99 -14.92
CA ALA A 114 -7.60 1.75 -13.80
C ALA A 114 -8.44 3.00 -13.48
N LEU A 115 -9.69 2.79 -13.13
CA LEU A 115 -10.54 3.87 -12.65
C LEU A 115 -10.07 4.31 -11.25
N GLY A 116 -10.35 5.56 -10.91
CA GLY A 116 -10.28 6.05 -9.55
C GLY A 116 -11.59 5.74 -8.78
N ASN A 117 -11.64 6.23 -7.54
CA ASN A 117 -12.83 6.10 -6.71
C ASN A 117 -13.05 7.39 -5.89
N PRO A 118 -13.74 8.40 -6.46
CA PRO A 118 -13.99 9.68 -5.78
C PRO A 118 -14.83 9.54 -4.51
N GLU A 119 -15.69 8.54 -4.42
CA GLU A 119 -16.49 8.26 -3.22
C GLU A 119 -15.59 7.82 -2.07
N LEU A 120 -14.72 6.83 -2.31
CA LEU A 120 -13.74 6.38 -1.32
C LEU A 120 -12.77 7.50 -0.92
N ALA A 121 -12.40 8.38 -1.87
CA ALA A 121 -11.56 9.53 -1.56
C ALA A 121 -12.24 10.50 -0.60
N ARG A 122 -13.53 10.78 -0.77
CA ARG A 122 -14.33 11.59 0.16
C ARG A 122 -14.46 10.92 1.52
N GLU A 123 -14.73 9.63 1.53
CA GLU A 123 -14.81 8.85 2.77
C GLU A 123 -13.49 8.89 3.55
N ILE A 124 -12.33 8.76 2.89
CA ILE A 124 -11.02 8.87 3.52
C ILE A 124 -10.84 10.27 4.13
N LYS A 125 -11.18 11.33 3.38
CA LYS A 125 -11.13 12.70 3.87
C LYS A 125 -11.96 12.91 5.13
N GLU A 126 -13.15 12.32 5.19
CA GLU A 126 -14.09 12.47 6.30
C GLU A 126 -13.69 11.64 7.53
N ASN A 127 -13.05 10.50 7.32
CA ASN A 127 -12.70 9.57 8.39
C ASN A 127 -11.34 9.86 9.05
N ILE A 128 -10.46 10.59 8.38
CA ILE A 128 -9.18 10.99 8.96
C ILE A 128 -9.37 12.24 9.82
N ASN A 129 -9.06 12.13 11.10
CA ASN A 129 -9.18 13.23 12.07
C ASN A 129 -7.83 13.85 12.46
N LYS A 130 -6.75 13.12 12.23
CA LYS A 130 -5.38 13.54 12.61
C LYS A 130 -4.91 14.77 11.83
N THR A 131 -5.40 14.93 10.62
CA THR A 131 -5.04 16.04 9.72
C THR A 131 -6.19 16.33 8.76
N GLU A 132 -6.19 17.53 8.19
CA GLU A 132 -7.06 17.83 7.06
C GLU A 132 -6.53 17.12 5.81
N VAL A 133 -7.38 16.33 5.16
CA VAL A 133 -7.06 15.63 3.90
C VAL A 133 -7.64 16.41 2.74
N GLY A 134 -6.77 16.85 1.81
CA GLY A 134 -7.17 17.48 0.56
C GLY A 134 -7.58 16.46 -0.50
N LEU A 135 -8.59 16.79 -1.32
CA LEU A 135 -8.92 16.02 -2.52
C LEU A 135 -8.09 16.55 -3.70
N ASN A 136 -7.29 15.67 -4.32
CA ASN A 136 -6.45 16.03 -5.46
C ASN A 136 -7.03 15.48 -6.77
N LEU A 137 -7.22 16.37 -7.75
CA LEU A 137 -7.77 16.06 -9.08
C LEU A 137 -6.72 16.10 -10.19
N ASN A 138 -5.44 16.31 -9.86
CA ASN A 138 -4.39 16.58 -10.84
C ASN A 138 -3.30 15.52 -10.88
N TRP A 139 -3.00 14.84 -9.74
CA TRP A 139 -2.00 13.77 -9.70
C TRP A 139 -2.41 12.64 -10.65
N GLY A 140 -2.32 11.46 -10.37
CA GLY A 140 -2.68 10.31 -11.17
C GLY A 140 -2.19 9.07 -10.46
N LEU A 141 -1.77 8.05 -11.21
CA LEU A 141 -1.07 6.89 -10.69
C LEU A 141 0.41 7.01 -11.07
N ASP A 142 1.29 7.19 -10.09
CA ASP A 142 2.75 7.20 -10.29
C ASP A 142 3.31 5.79 -10.50
N HIS A 143 4.60 5.70 -10.91
CA HIS A 143 5.17 4.40 -11.22
C HIS A 143 5.28 3.47 -10.01
N GLY A 144 5.50 4.00 -8.81
CA GLY A 144 5.49 3.18 -7.59
C GLY A 144 4.13 2.49 -7.38
N THR A 145 3.05 3.06 -7.88
CA THR A 145 1.71 2.48 -7.84
C THR A 145 1.44 1.58 -9.04
N TRP A 146 1.48 2.12 -10.28
CA TRP A 146 0.99 1.36 -11.41
C TRP A 146 1.93 0.21 -11.82
N SER A 147 3.25 0.31 -11.59
CA SER A 147 4.18 -0.76 -11.95
C SER A 147 3.93 -2.06 -11.18
N VAL A 148 3.46 -1.96 -9.94
CA VAL A 148 3.15 -3.15 -9.09
C VAL A 148 1.70 -3.59 -9.23
N VAL A 149 0.73 -2.63 -9.20
CA VAL A 149 -0.70 -2.95 -9.26
C VAL A 149 -1.10 -3.56 -10.60
N LYS A 150 -0.45 -3.16 -11.70
CA LYS A 150 -0.61 -3.75 -13.03
C LYS A 150 -0.37 -5.27 -13.06
N HIS A 151 0.57 -5.76 -12.25
CA HIS A 151 0.85 -7.20 -12.19
C HIS A 151 -0.15 -7.95 -11.33
N MET A 152 -0.70 -7.31 -10.32
CA MET A 152 -1.73 -7.90 -9.46
C MET A 152 -3.11 -7.92 -10.15
N TYR A 153 -3.44 -6.87 -10.92
CA TYR A 153 -4.74 -6.68 -11.58
C TYR A 153 -4.54 -6.21 -13.03
N PRO A 154 -4.08 -7.09 -13.92
CA PRO A 154 -3.63 -6.71 -15.28
C PRO A 154 -4.76 -6.18 -16.18
N GLN A 155 -6.01 -6.47 -15.86
CA GLN A 155 -7.17 -5.96 -16.60
C GLN A 155 -7.60 -4.55 -16.16
N ALA A 156 -6.90 -3.96 -15.19
CA ALA A 156 -7.22 -2.65 -14.60
C ALA A 156 -8.68 -2.52 -14.11
N GLU A 157 -9.27 -3.63 -13.72
CA GLU A 157 -10.69 -3.74 -13.34
C GLU A 157 -10.95 -3.40 -11.86
N VAL A 158 -9.91 -3.11 -11.09
CA VAL A 158 -9.99 -2.67 -9.69
C VAL A 158 -9.70 -1.17 -9.63
N PRO A 159 -10.59 -0.36 -9.05
CA PRO A 159 -10.32 1.07 -8.88
C PRO A 159 -9.08 1.31 -8.00
N VAL A 160 -8.27 2.30 -8.37
CA VAL A 160 -7.03 2.66 -7.66
C VAL A 160 -7.03 4.14 -7.30
N ILE A 161 -6.79 4.42 -6.04
CA ILE A 161 -6.55 5.77 -5.53
C ILE A 161 -5.24 5.80 -4.74
N GLN A 162 -4.66 6.99 -4.59
CA GLN A 162 -3.43 7.18 -3.84
C GLN A 162 -3.62 8.15 -2.68
N LEU A 163 -2.89 7.92 -1.58
CA LEU A 163 -2.71 8.86 -0.47
C LEU A 163 -1.27 9.35 -0.49
N SER A 164 -1.08 10.68 -0.41
CA SER A 164 0.26 11.28 -0.43
C SER A 164 0.98 11.15 0.91
N LEU A 165 2.30 11.22 0.84
CA LEU A 165 3.18 11.41 2.00
C LEU A 165 3.34 12.90 2.28
N ASP A 166 3.10 13.34 3.51
CA ASP A 166 3.37 14.71 3.93
C ASP A 166 4.84 14.84 4.35
N TYR A 167 5.70 15.34 3.46
CA TYR A 167 7.14 15.45 3.70
C TYR A 167 7.52 16.37 4.86
N GLN A 168 6.58 17.12 5.45
CA GLN A 168 6.85 17.99 6.60
C GLN A 168 6.72 17.24 7.94
N ASN A 169 6.24 16.01 7.92
CA ASN A 169 5.90 15.26 9.11
C ASN A 169 6.86 14.10 9.40
N SER A 170 6.91 13.73 10.69
CA SER A 170 7.78 12.67 11.20
C SER A 170 7.29 11.27 10.85
N PRO A 171 8.15 10.23 10.92
CA PRO A 171 7.74 8.84 10.79
C PRO A 171 6.62 8.41 11.76
N GLN A 172 6.67 8.93 13.00
CA GLN A 172 5.61 8.70 14.00
C GLN A 172 4.25 9.25 13.55
N TYR A 173 4.24 10.43 12.94
CA TYR A 173 3.02 11.02 12.40
C TYR A 173 2.38 10.12 11.34
N HIS A 174 3.16 9.62 10.38
CA HIS A 174 2.71 8.73 9.31
C HIS A 174 2.16 7.41 9.86
N TYR A 175 2.85 6.84 10.85
CA TYR A 175 2.39 5.62 11.52
C TYR A 175 1.04 5.82 12.23
N GLU A 176 0.86 6.94 12.94
CA GLU A 176 -0.42 7.24 13.62
C GLU A 176 -1.53 7.56 12.63
N LEU A 177 -1.25 8.32 11.56
CA LEU A 177 -2.21 8.60 10.49
C LEU A 177 -2.74 7.31 9.86
N ALA A 178 -1.86 6.38 9.57
CA ALA A 178 -2.22 5.10 8.96
C ALA A 178 -3.24 4.30 9.79
N LYS A 179 -3.21 4.41 11.13
CA LYS A 179 -4.16 3.70 11.99
C LYS A 179 -5.62 4.10 11.72
N GLU A 180 -5.86 5.33 11.26
CA GLU A 180 -7.21 5.81 10.94
C GLU A 180 -7.78 5.19 9.65
N LEU A 181 -6.92 4.60 8.80
CA LEU A 181 -7.32 3.88 7.59
C LEU A 181 -7.76 2.42 7.85
N ARG A 182 -7.62 1.93 9.08
CA ARG A 182 -7.82 0.51 9.41
C ARG A 182 -9.21 -0.02 9.06
N SER A 183 -10.25 0.79 9.24
CA SER A 183 -11.64 0.43 8.93
C SER A 183 -11.86 0.07 7.46
N LEU A 184 -11.07 0.65 6.55
CA LEU A 184 -11.16 0.41 5.10
C LEU A 184 -10.90 -1.05 4.72
N ARG A 185 -10.08 -1.76 5.50
CA ARG A 185 -9.82 -3.19 5.30
C ARG A 185 -11.11 -4.04 5.36
N LYS A 186 -12.06 -3.69 6.25
CA LYS A 186 -13.36 -4.35 6.37
C LYS A 186 -14.34 -3.98 5.26
N LYS A 187 -14.07 -2.87 4.56
CA LYS A 187 -14.86 -2.42 3.40
C LYS A 187 -14.36 -2.98 2.06
N GLY A 188 -13.45 -3.95 2.11
CA GLY A 188 -12.89 -4.57 0.92
C GLY A 188 -11.83 -3.73 0.22
N VAL A 189 -11.24 -2.73 0.89
CA VAL A 189 -10.14 -1.92 0.34
C VAL A 189 -8.81 -2.60 0.65
N LEU A 190 -8.05 -2.93 -0.40
CA LEU A 190 -6.66 -3.38 -0.28
C LEU A 190 -5.76 -2.16 -0.10
N ILE A 191 -5.06 -2.09 1.02
CA ILE A 191 -4.12 -1.00 1.30
C ILE A 191 -2.71 -1.49 0.96
N ILE A 192 -2.01 -0.73 0.13
CA ILE A 192 -0.66 -1.02 -0.35
C ILE A 192 0.25 0.15 0.01
N GLY A 193 1.32 -0.11 0.78
CA GLY A 193 2.48 0.76 0.84
C GLY A 193 3.45 0.36 -0.27
N SER A 194 3.84 1.28 -1.14
CA SER A 194 4.78 1.03 -2.23
C SER A 194 6.05 1.85 -2.05
N GLY A 195 7.17 1.17 -1.83
CA GLY A 195 8.47 1.78 -1.54
C GLY A 195 9.57 0.72 -1.49
N ASN A 196 10.64 0.97 -0.76
CA ASN A 196 11.72 0.00 -0.49
C ASN A 196 12.26 0.18 0.92
N MET A 197 12.52 -0.91 1.63
CA MET A 197 13.06 -0.84 3.00
C MET A 197 14.49 -0.29 3.01
N VAL A 198 15.30 -0.73 2.06
CA VAL A 198 16.63 -0.20 1.79
C VAL A 198 16.59 0.43 0.42
N HIS A 199 16.93 1.73 0.33
CA HIS A 199 16.86 2.50 -0.89
C HIS A 199 17.92 3.60 -0.94
N ASN A 200 19.11 3.28 -1.48
CA ASN A 200 20.17 4.27 -1.65
C ASN A 200 20.71 4.29 -3.09
N LEU A 201 20.05 5.09 -3.94
CA LEU A 201 20.42 5.21 -5.35
C LEU A 201 21.83 5.79 -5.56
N ARG A 202 22.40 6.50 -4.56
CA ARG A 202 23.76 7.03 -4.67
C ARG A 202 24.83 5.95 -4.56
N MET A 203 24.46 4.77 -4.04
CA MET A 203 25.37 3.65 -3.79
C MET A 203 25.05 2.42 -4.66
N VAL A 204 24.18 2.55 -5.67
CA VAL A 204 23.86 1.47 -6.60
C VAL A 204 25.10 1.03 -7.38
N ASP A 205 25.40 -0.26 -7.37
CA ASP A 205 26.42 -0.82 -8.27
C ASP A 205 25.78 -1.13 -9.65
N TRP A 206 25.86 -0.15 -10.53
CA TRP A 206 25.28 -0.20 -11.88
C TRP A 206 25.84 -1.33 -12.75
N ARG A 207 26.96 -1.94 -12.37
CA ARG A 207 27.58 -3.07 -13.10
C ARG A 207 26.97 -4.41 -12.71
N ARG A 208 26.19 -4.44 -11.62
CA ARG A 208 25.64 -5.65 -11.01
C ARG A 208 24.10 -5.57 -10.85
N LEU A 209 23.45 -4.86 -11.77
CA LEU A 209 21.98 -4.70 -11.76
C LEU A 209 21.24 -6.03 -11.94
N ASP A 210 21.80 -6.93 -12.74
CA ASP A 210 21.19 -8.23 -13.04
C ASP A 210 21.56 -9.31 -12.00
N GLU A 211 22.39 -8.96 -11.01
CA GLU A 211 22.80 -9.89 -9.96
C GLU A 211 21.81 -9.84 -8.82
N VAL A 212 20.98 -10.87 -8.75
CA VAL A 212 19.97 -11.00 -7.69
C VAL A 212 20.63 -11.42 -6.39
N ASP A 213 20.12 -10.82 -5.28
CA ASP A 213 20.59 -11.09 -3.91
C ASP A 213 22.01 -10.60 -3.60
N TYR A 214 22.49 -9.64 -4.41
CA TYR A 214 23.71 -8.92 -4.11
C TYR A 214 23.45 -7.68 -3.26
N SER A 215 24.12 -7.59 -2.11
CA SER A 215 24.07 -6.43 -1.20
C SER A 215 25.44 -6.08 -0.63
N TYR A 216 25.62 -4.80 -0.30
CA TYR A 216 26.68 -4.38 0.59
C TYR A 216 26.40 -4.82 2.03
N ASP A 217 27.45 -5.05 2.83
CA ASP A 217 27.31 -5.50 4.23
C ASP A 217 26.34 -4.64 5.05
N TRP A 218 26.45 -3.31 4.94
CA TRP A 218 25.57 -2.37 5.64
C TRP A 218 24.10 -2.50 5.19
N ALA A 219 23.85 -2.78 3.91
CA ALA A 219 22.50 -2.92 3.37
C ALA A 219 21.85 -4.23 3.86
N SER A 220 22.62 -5.31 3.87
CA SER A 220 22.23 -6.59 4.45
C SER A 220 21.96 -6.45 5.95
N GLU A 221 22.85 -5.81 6.71
CA GLU A 221 22.68 -5.60 8.16
C GLU A 221 21.42 -4.79 8.47
N ALA A 222 21.18 -3.67 7.75
CA ALA A 222 19.98 -2.86 7.91
C ALA A 222 18.72 -3.68 7.60
N SER A 223 18.72 -4.41 6.47
CA SER A 223 17.59 -5.25 6.05
C SER A 223 17.26 -6.30 7.11
N GLU A 224 18.25 -7.04 7.61
CA GLU A 224 18.03 -8.08 8.62
C GLU A 224 17.48 -7.51 9.94
N LYS A 225 18.00 -6.36 10.39
CA LYS A 225 17.48 -5.66 11.57
C LYS A 225 16.03 -5.21 11.38
N MET A 226 15.70 -4.62 10.21
CA MET A 226 14.33 -4.22 9.88
C MET A 226 13.38 -5.43 9.88
N LYS A 227 13.77 -6.53 9.23
CA LYS A 227 12.98 -7.78 9.21
C LYS A 227 12.74 -8.32 10.62
N LYS A 228 13.76 -8.30 11.47
CA LYS A 228 13.62 -8.69 12.87
C LYS A 228 12.58 -7.83 13.61
N PHE A 229 12.62 -6.51 13.47
CA PHE A 229 11.65 -5.60 14.10
C PHE A 229 10.23 -5.79 13.52
N ILE A 230 10.11 -5.99 12.22
CA ILE A 230 8.82 -6.29 11.56
C ILE A 230 8.20 -7.56 12.14
N LEU A 231 8.96 -8.65 12.16
CA LEU A 231 8.46 -9.96 12.59
C LEU A 231 8.19 -10.05 14.11
N SER A 232 8.96 -9.33 14.92
CA SER A 232 8.72 -9.22 16.37
C SER A 232 7.59 -8.27 16.73
N GLY A 233 7.16 -7.40 15.79
CA GLY A 233 6.17 -6.36 16.06
C GLY A 233 6.72 -5.15 16.82
N ASP A 234 8.04 -5.01 16.90
CA ASP A 234 8.69 -3.85 17.54
C ASP A 234 8.75 -2.67 16.55
N HIS A 235 7.58 -2.14 16.23
CA HIS A 235 7.44 -1.05 15.27
C HIS A 235 8.06 0.26 15.76
N GLN A 236 8.28 0.42 17.08
CA GLN A 236 8.88 1.65 17.61
C GLN A 236 10.33 1.81 17.14
N GLN A 237 11.08 0.70 17.01
CA GLN A 237 12.44 0.75 16.46
C GLN A 237 12.44 1.19 14.98
N LEU A 238 11.44 0.75 14.22
CA LEU A 238 11.27 1.15 12.82
C LEU A 238 10.87 2.61 12.68
N ILE A 239 10.02 3.12 13.56
CA ILE A 239 9.63 4.54 13.61
C ILE A 239 10.86 5.41 13.97
N ASN A 240 11.67 4.95 14.91
CA ASN A 240 12.89 5.62 15.35
C ASN A 240 14.13 5.20 14.54
N TYR A 241 13.95 4.89 13.25
CA TYR A 241 15.02 4.36 12.40
C TYR A 241 16.31 5.19 12.41
N GLN A 242 16.21 6.50 12.57
CA GLN A 242 17.35 7.41 12.61
C GLN A 242 18.29 7.15 13.79
N SER A 243 17.82 6.49 14.86
CA SER A 243 18.62 6.13 16.03
C SER A 243 19.17 4.70 15.99
N GLN A 244 18.93 3.93 14.92
CA GLN A 244 19.27 2.52 14.84
C GLN A 244 20.71 2.22 14.40
N GLY A 245 21.47 3.25 14.00
CA GLY A 245 22.87 3.11 13.62
C GLY A 245 23.18 3.59 12.20
N LYS A 246 24.44 3.46 11.84
CA LYS A 246 24.97 3.96 10.56
C LYS A 246 24.35 3.23 9.36
N GLU A 247 24.12 1.93 9.48
CA GLU A 247 23.52 1.10 8.45
C GLU A 247 22.11 1.57 8.08
N PHE A 248 21.30 2.01 9.06
CA PHE A 248 19.99 2.60 8.80
C PHE A 248 20.10 3.96 8.11
N SER A 249 21.08 4.78 8.50
CA SER A 249 21.32 6.07 7.84
C SER A 249 21.75 5.91 6.37
N LEU A 250 22.46 4.82 6.05
CA LEU A 250 22.82 4.47 4.68
C LEU A 250 21.65 3.84 3.91
N ALA A 251 20.85 3.03 4.59
CA ALA A 251 19.69 2.36 3.99
C ALA A 251 18.54 3.32 3.65
N ILE A 252 18.38 4.37 4.48
CA ILE A 252 17.30 5.34 4.40
C ILE A 252 17.90 6.76 4.36
N PRO A 253 18.58 7.14 3.26
CA PRO A 253 19.15 8.48 3.14
C PRO A 253 18.08 9.58 3.11
N THR A 254 16.90 9.25 2.61
CA THR A 254 15.67 10.04 2.60
C THR A 254 14.47 9.12 2.90
N PRO A 255 13.43 9.60 3.60
CA PRO A 255 12.43 8.71 4.18
C PRO A 255 11.33 8.23 3.22
N GLU A 256 11.16 8.86 2.06
CA GLU A 256 9.98 8.67 1.19
C GLU A 256 9.76 7.20 0.78
N HIS A 257 10.82 6.45 0.45
CA HIS A 257 10.71 5.03 0.09
C HIS A 257 10.47 4.12 1.29
N TYR A 258 10.82 4.59 2.48
CA TYR A 258 10.66 3.84 3.72
C TYR A 258 9.29 4.05 4.39
N LEU A 259 8.74 5.28 4.34
CA LEU A 259 7.49 5.63 5.02
C LEU A 259 6.30 4.73 4.66
N PRO A 260 6.10 4.28 3.40
CA PRO A 260 5.01 3.36 3.06
C PRO A 260 5.00 2.05 3.85
N LEU A 261 6.17 1.56 4.30
CA LEU A 261 6.26 0.41 5.20
C LEU A 261 5.57 0.70 6.54
N LEU A 262 5.79 1.89 7.10
CA LEU A 262 5.17 2.28 8.37
C LEU A 262 3.66 2.36 8.28
N TYR A 263 3.11 2.80 7.13
CA TYR A 263 1.67 2.73 6.88
C TYR A 263 1.16 1.29 6.91
N ALA A 264 1.82 0.38 6.22
CA ALA A 264 1.42 -1.02 6.20
C ALA A 264 1.45 -1.66 7.60
N LEU A 265 2.53 -1.43 8.36
CA LEU A 265 2.70 -2.00 9.70
C LEU A 265 1.70 -1.44 10.72
N ALA A 266 1.35 -0.15 10.62
CA ALA A 266 0.36 0.49 11.52
C ALA A 266 -1.04 -0.11 11.40
N LEU A 267 -1.34 -0.73 10.27
CA LEU A 267 -2.63 -1.36 9.97
C LEU A 267 -2.75 -2.81 10.48
N LYS A 268 -1.67 -3.37 11.02
CA LYS A 268 -1.68 -4.71 11.60
C LYS A 268 -2.56 -4.77 12.85
N ASP A 269 -3.46 -5.72 12.90
CA ASP A 269 -4.25 -6.06 14.08
C ASP A 269 -3.61 -7.20 14.88
N LYS A 270 -4.11 -7.41 16.11
CA LYS A 270 -3.60 -8.45 17.03
C LYS A 270 -3.63 -9.87 16.42
N ASN A 271 -4.65 -10.17 15.61
CA ASN A 271 -4.87 -11.48 15.01
C ASN A 271 -4.22 -11.61 13.62
N ASP A 272 -3.56 -10.57 13.13
CA ASP A 272 -2.89 -10.64 11.84
C ASP A 272 -1.51 -11.29 11.97
N GLY A 273 -1.21 -12.19 11.03
CA GLY A 273 0.14 -12.71 10.79
C GLY A 273 0.89 -11.80 9.82
N ILE A 274 2.21 -11.91 9.84
CA ILE A 274 3.12 -11.26 8.88
C ILE A 274 3.87 -12.35 8.13
N SER A 275 4.02 -12.18 6.82
CA SER A 275 4.94 -12.95 5.98
C SER A 275 5.71 -12.03 5.05
N LEU A 276 6.94 -12.43 4.73
CA LEU A 276 7.81 -11.74 3.79
C LEU A 276 7.82 -12.49 2.45
N PHE A 277 7.98 -11.76 1.37
CA PHE A 277 8.19 -12.31 0.03
C PHE A 277 9.03 -11.33 -0.80
N ASN A 278 9.51 -11.76 -1.96
CA ASN A 278 10.49 -10.99 -2.74
C ASN A 278 11.69 -10.54 -1.89
N ASP A 279 12.06 -11.33 -0.88
CA ASP A 279 13.03 -10.95 0.16
C ASP A 279 14.46 -11.11 -0.35
N LYS A 280 14.86 -10.23 -1.26
CA LYS A 280 16.19 -10.20 -1.87
C LYS A 280 16.70 -8.78 -2.04
N ALA A 281 18.03 -8.67 -2.05
CA ALA A 281 18.72 -7.44 -2.38
C ALA A 281 18.98 -7.32 -3.88
N VAL A 282 19.13 -6.08 -4.36
CA VAL A 282 19.43 -5.74 -5.74
C VAL A 282 20.46 -4.63 -5.78
N ALA A 283 21.44 -4.77 -6.68
CA ALA A 283 22.42 -3.73 -7.00
C ALA A 283 23.18 -3.17 -5.78
N GLY A 284 23.36 -3.97 -4.75
CA GLY A 284 24.14 -3.66 -3.56
C GLY A 284 23.43 -2.81 -2.50
N SER A 285 22.54 -1.93 -2.88
CA SER A 285 21.98 -0.89 -2.01
C SER A 285 20.46 -0.73 -2.05
N LEU A 286 19.77 -1.71 -2.62
CA LEU A 286 18.30 -1.77 -2.71
C LEU A 286 17.80 -3.11 -2.20
N THR A 287 16.57 -3.16 -1.67
CA THR A 287 15.90 -4.42 -1.35
C THR A 287 14.48 -4.45 -1.92
N MET A 288 14.11 -5.62 -2.45
CA MET A 288 12.76 -5.90 -2.97
C MET A 288 11.84 -6.49 -1.91
N THR A 289 12.33 -6.65 -0.68
CA THR A 289 11.59 -7.24 0.44
C THR A 289 10.21 -6.64 0.55
N SER A 290 9.22 -7.50 0.45
CA SER A 290 7.81 -7.15 0.50
C SER A 290 7.16 -7.82 1.71
N VAL A 291 6.11 -7.20 2.25
CA VAL A 291 5.42 -7.66 3.47
C VAL A 291 3.95 -7.89 3.17
N LYS A 292 3.42 -9.06 3.55
CA LYS A 292 1.99 -9.36 3.57
C LYS A 292 1.48 -9.50 4.99
N ILE A 293 0.47 -8.73 5.34
CA ILE A 293 -0.21 -8.75 6.65
C ILE A 293 -1.63 -9.23 6.42
N THR A 294 -1.98 -10.38 6.97
CA THR A 294 -3.29 -11.01 6.76
C THR A 294 -3.80 -11.65 8.04
N THR A 295 -5.10 -11.80 8.18
CA THR A 295 -5.71 -12.54 9.29
C THR A 295 -5.26 -14.00 9.23
N ARG A 296 -4.87 -14.54 10.37
CA ARG A 296 -4.47 -15.96 10.54
C ARG A 296 -5.67 -16.87 10.46
#